data_e89d42907d213a3b6df80222afaeab35
#
_entry.id   e89d42907d213a3b6df80222afaeab35
#
_cell.length_a   1.000
_cell.length_b   1.000
_cell.length_c   1.000
_cell.angle_alpha   90.00
_cell.angle_beta   90.00
_cell.angle_gamma   90.00
#
_symmetry.space_group_name_H-M   'P 1'
#
loop_
_entity.id
_entity.type
_entity.pdbx_description
1 polymer ?
#
loop_
_entity_poly.entity_id
_entity_poly.type
_entity_poly.pdbx_seq_one_letter_code
_entity_poly.pdbx_strand_id
1 'polypeptide(L)' 'MKAWRETNRTTPIDNEWVLIDTKQIGYIMEDQWYLAHDDSPIHQPIWWMPIPILPND' A
#
# COMPACT_ATOMS: atom_id res chain seq x y z
N MET A 1 13.93 -4.33 13.05
CA MET A 1 12.82 -5.14 12.50
C MET A 1 12.23 -4.46 11.29
N LYS A 2 11.99 -5.22 10.25
CA LYS A 2 11.49 -4.63 9.01
C LYS A 2 9.99 -4.62 8.99
N ALA A 3 9.43 -3.46 8.74
CA ALA A 3 8.00 -3.33 8.56
C ALA A 3 7.58 -3.52 7.11
N TRP A 4 8.52 -3.40 6.18
CA TRP A 4 8.22 -3.51 4.76
C TRP A 4 7.98 -4.95 4.34
N ARG A 5 7.03 -5.16 3.45
CA ARG A 5 6.68 -6.47 2.93
C ARG A 5 6.88 -6.48 1.43
N GLU A 6 7.36 -7.62 0.91
CA GLU A 6 7.52 -7.78 -0.52
C GLU A 6 6.18 -8.02 -1.18
N THR A 7 5.85 -7.23 -2.18
CA THR A 7 4.58 -7.35 -2.87
C THR A 7 4.45 -8.70 -3.56
N ASN A 8 5.56 -9.29 -4.00
CA ASN A 8 5.54 -10.61 -4.63
C ASN A 8 5.13 -11.71 -3.67
N ARG A 9 5.29 -11.48 -2.39
CA ARG A 9 5.02 -12.53 -1.39
C ARG A 9 3.67 -12.37 -0.75
N THR A 10 3.25 -11.13 -0.59
CA THR A 10 1.99 -10.87 0.07
C THR A 10 1.48 -9.53 -0.41
N THR A 11 0.17 -9.43 -0.55
CA THR A 11 -0.46 -8.19 -0.94
C THR A 11 -1.42 -7.74 0.14
N PRO A 12 -1.69 -6.44 0.21
CA PRO A 12 -2.65 -5.97 1.19
C PRO A 12 -4.08 -6.35 0.82
N ILE A 13 -4.97 -6.15 1.76
CA ILE A 13 -6.38 -6.35 1.52
C ILE A 13 -6.87 -5.29 0.54
N ASP A 14 -7.75 -5.68 -0.36
CA ASP A 14 -8.30 -4.75 -1.36
C ASP A 14 -8.87 -3.52 -0.68
N ASN A 15 -8.59 -2.37 -1.25
CA ASN A 15 -9.09 -1.07 -0.78
C ASN A 15 -8.48 -0.58 0.51
N GLU A 16 -7.53 -1.29 1.07
CA GLU A 16 -6.87 -0.81 2.28
C GLU A 16 -5.69 0.08 1.90
N TRP A 17 -5.65 1.28 2.43
CA TRP A 17 -4.54 2.21 2.15
C TRP A 17 -3.29 1.74 2.87
N VAL A 18 -2.20 1.73 2.12
CA VAL A 18 -0.90 1.29 2.64
C VAL A 18 0.17 2.24 2.13
N LEU A 19 1.31 2.20 2.79
CA LEU A 19 2.48 2.96 2.33
C LEU A 19 3.22 2.11 1.31
N ILE A 20 3.60 2.72 0.20
CA ILE A 20 4.33 2.00 -0.85
C ILE A 20 5.75 2.52 -0.94
N ASP A 21 6.56 1.86 -1.77
CA ASP A 21 7.99 2.11 -1.78
C ASP A 21 8.38 3.49 -2.29
N THR A 22 7.49 4.19 -2.97
CA THR A 22 7.75 5.57 -3.35
C THR A 22 7.41 6.54 -2.24
N LYS A 23 7.05 6.03 -1.06
CA LYS A 23 6.70 6.84 0.11
C LYS A 23 5.40 7.60 -0.07
N GLN A 24 4.53 7.03 -0.87
CA GLN A 24 3.19 7.57 -1.08
C GLN A 24 2.17 6.58 -0.53
N ILE A 25 0.94 7.04 -0.37
CA ILE A 25 -0.14 6.18 0.06
C ILE A 25 -0.78 5.58 -1.18
N GLY A 26 -0.92 4.26 -1.18
CA GLY A 26 -1.54 3.57 -2.29
C GLY A 26 -2.48 2.49 -1.80
N TYR A 27 -3.17 1.85 -2.73
CA TYR A 27 -4.04 0.73 -2.41
C TYR A 27 -4.15 -0.17 -3.64
N ILE A 28 -4.55 -1.40 -3.39
CA ILE A 28 -4.75 -2.37 -4.47
C ILE A 28 -6.24 -2.68 -4.53
N MET A 29 -6.74 -2.85 -5.74
CA MET A 29 -8.10 -3.31 -5.95
C MET A 29 -8.12 -4.16 -7.22
N GLU A 30 -8.59 -5.40 -7.09
CA GLU A 30 -8.69 -6.31 -8.23
C GLU A 30 -7.38 -6.40 -9.00
N ASP A 31 -6.30 -6.59 -8.26
CA ASP A 31 -4.96 -6.78 -8.81
C ASP A 31 -4.38 -5.56 -9.52
N GLN A 32 -4.97 -4.40 -9.35
CA GLN A 32 -4.45 -3.16 -9.89
C GLN A 32 -4.12 -2.20 -8.75
N TRP A 33 -2.92 -1.62 -8.80
CA TRP A 33 -2.50 -0.65 -7.78
C TRP A 33 -2.86 0.76 -8.19
N TYR A 34 -3.20 1.58 -7.21
CA TYR A 34 -3.59 2.97 -7.40
C TYR A 34 -2.97 3.84 -6.34
N LEU A 35 -2.78 5.12 -6.66
CA LEU A 35 -2.44 6.11 -5.65
C LEU A 35 -3.70 6.58 -4.96
N ALA A 36 -3.65 6.68 -3.63
CA ALA A 36 -4.82 7.15 -2.89
C ALA A 36 -5.10 8.62 -3.13
N HIS A 37 -4.07 9.36 -3.48
CA HIS A 37 -4.14 10.79 -3.66
C HIS A 37 -5.14 11.19 -4.77
N ASP A 38 -5.12 10.50 -5.89
CA ASP A 38 -5.97 10.87 -7.01
C ASP A 38 -6.55 9.66 -7.72
N ASP A 39 -6.40 8.47 -7.15
CA ASP A 39 -6.90 7.22 -7.72
C ASP A 39 -6.31 6.90 -9.09
N SER A 40 -5.13 7.42 -9.39
CA SER A 40 -4.49 7.10 -10.64
C SER A 40 -3.86 5.72 -10.57
N PRO A 41 -3.94 4.94 -11.66
CA PRO A 41 -3.32 3.62 -11.67
C PRO A 41 -1.80 3.74 -11.70
N ILE A 42 -1.12 2.83 -11.00
CA ILE A 42 0.33 2.81 -10.95
C ILE A 42 0.81 1.38 -11.15
N HIS A 43 2.10 1.26 -11.43
CA HIS A 43 2.73 -0.04 -11.49
C HIS A 43 2.80 -0.64 -10.10
N GLN A 44 2.85 -1.95 -10.03
CA GLN A 44 2.96 -2.64 -8.76
C GLN A 44 4.24 -2.20 -8.05
N PRO A 45 4.13 -1.70 -6.81
CA PRO A 45 5.34 -1.40 -6.04
C PRO A 45 6.06 -2.68 -5.65
N ILE A 46 7.35 -2.55 -5.36
CA ILE A 46 8.14 -3.69 -4.92
C ILE A 46 7.90 -3.96 -3.44
N TRP A 47 7.73 -2.91 -2.66
CA TRP A 47 7.55 -3.01 -1.21
C TRP A 47 6.33 -2.22 -0.77
N TRP A 48 5.68 -2.71 0.26
CA TRP A 48 4.59 -1.97 0.90
C TRP A 48 4.59 -2.28 2.38
N MET A 49 3.93 -1.44 3.16
CA MET A 49 3.76 -1.70 4.58
C MET A 49 2.45 -1.10 5.04
N PRO A 50 1.83 -1.70 6.06
CA PRO A 50 0.61 -1.11 6.61
C PRO A 50 0.90 0.25 7.19
N ILE A 51 -0.06 1.16 7.07
CA ILE A 51 0.07 2.47 7.69
C ILE A 51 -0.21 2.30 9.18
N PRO A 52 0.69 2.77 10.04
CA PRO A 52 0.42 2.68 11.47
C PRO A 52 -0.81 3.48 11.82
N ILE A 53 -1.66 2.88 12.61
CA ILE A 53 -2.87 3.54 13.05
C ILE A 53 -2.61 4.13 14.41
N LEU A 54 -2.73 5.44 14.51
CA LEU A 54 -2.56 6.10 15.78
C LEU A 54 -3.82 5.96 16.60
N PRO A 55 -3.70 5.81 17.91
CA PRO A 55 -4.89 5.71 18.72
C PRO A 55 -5.66 7.01 18.66
N ASN A 56 -6.93 6.85 18.57
CA ASN A 56 -7.82 7.99 18.64
C ASN A 56 -8.32 8.12 20.02
N ASP A 57 -8.16 9.23 20.54
CA ASP A 57 -8.62 9.34 21.89
C ASP A 57 -9.88 9.97 22.09
#